data_1ddbf8251b63ed4a1aed448356db54dd
#
_entry.id   1ddbf8251b63ed4a1aed448356db54dd
#
_cell.length_a   1.000
_cell.length_b   1.000
_cell.length_c   1.000
_cell.angle_alpha   90.00
_cell.angle_beta   90.00
_cell.angle_gamma   90.00
#
_symmetry.space_group_name_H-M   'P 1'
#
loop_
_entity.id
_entity.type
_entity.pdbx_description
1 polymer ?
#
loop_
_entity_poly.entity_id
_entity_poly.type
_entity_poly.pdbx_seq_one_letter_code
_entity_poly.pdbx_strand_id
1 'polypeptide(L)'
;MNKPQYNMFCLPPAGSSASIYHPWKKQISDNIRIIPIEYSGHGIKINEPLIDDPDLLAMQIANEIQAYSDTPFILFGHSVGSGLIWKVLNYLNGKTISDQLRLIVISSRPEHRYIQHMRYKHELTDEKIIDELKRYNNFPNEILNNQDALTFFLKIIRNDFYLSDQLLSENIHKTEVPIVAFYGKQDPDIPNKRMMDAWQQHTENWLGSIEFEGDHFYFLNPETRIKMLENIAAIVETLTVNIE
;
A
#
# COMPACT_ATOMS: atom_id res chain seq x y z
N MET A 1 27.72 8.69 6.76
CA MET A 1 26.50 7.86 6.79
C MET A 1 26.66 6.77 5.76
N ASN A 2 26.46 5.51 6.13
CA ASN A 2 26.47 4.39 5.17
C ASN A 2 25.34 4.57 4.15
N LYS A 3 25.58 4.16 2.89
CA LYS A 3 24.54 4.16 1.86
C LYS A 3 23.44 3.17 2.29
N PRO A 4 22.14 3.53 2.18
CA PRO A 4 21.06 2.57 2.45
C PRO A 4 21.23 1.31 1.62
N GLN A 5 21.00 0.14 2.23
CA GLN A 5 21.11 -1.16 1.55
C GLN A 5 19.84 -1.53 0.79
N TYR A 6 18.70 -0.93 1.17
CA TYR A 6 17.39 -1.19 0.59
C TYR A 6 16.62 0.09 0.30
N ASN A 7 15.87 0.10 -0.80
CA ASN A 7 14.84 1.10 -1.05
C ASN A 7 13.47 0.50 -0.71
N MET A 8 12.64 1.17 0.07
CA MET A 8 11.26 0.77 0.31
C MET A 8 10.31 1.73 -0.40
N PHE A 9 9.70 1.25 -1.48
CA PHE A 9 8.68 1.98 -2.23
C PHE A 9 7.34 1.80 -1.52
N CYS A 10 6.72 2.92 -1.15
CA CYS A 10 5.48 2.92 -0.37
C CYS A 10 4.33 3.44 -1.24
N LEU A 11 3.36 2.57 -1.53
CA LEU A 11 2.18 2.83 -2.34
C LEU A 11 1.02 3.24 -1.42
N PRO A 12 0.48 4.49 -1.55
CA PRO A 12 -0.53 5.01 -0.65
C PRO A 12 -1.93 4.39 -0.86
N PRO A 13 -2.80 4.51 0.17
CA PRO A 13 -4.21 4.15 0.08
C PRO A 13 -5.03 5.20 -0.69
N ALA A 14 -6.29 4.86 -1.00
CA ALA A 14 -7.25 5.75 -1.64
C ALA A 14 -7.35 7.11 -0.92
N GLY A 15 -7.40 8.20 -1.71
CA GLY A 15 -7.54 9.57 -1.22
C GLY A 15 -6.32 10.13 -0.49
N SER A 16 -5.22 9.37 -0.40
CA SER A 16 -4.01 9.80 0.29
C SER A 16 -2.92 10.23 -0.68
N SER A 17 -1.95 10.97 -0.18
CA SER A 17 -0.73 11.31 -0.90
C SER A 17 0.49 10.60 -0.31
N ALA A 18 1.61 10.66 -1.05
CA ALA A 18 2.91 10.16 -0.60
C ALA A 18 3.34 10.73 0.77
N SER A 19 2.82 11.90 1.14
CA SER A 19 3.15 12.57 2.40
C SER A 19 2.78 11.77 3.65
N ILE A 20 1.82 10.82 3.56
CA ILE A 20 1.44 9.95 4.67
C ILE A 20 2.62 9.13 5.22
N TYR A 21 3.63 8.89 4.37
CA TYR A 21 4.84 8.13 4.71
C TYR A 21 6.04 9.02 5.12
N HIS A 22 5.94 10.35 5.08
CA HIS A 22 7.06 11.23 5.41
C HIS A 22 7.59 11.04 6.85
N PRO A 23 6.74 10.81 7.88
CA PRO A 23 7.22 10.54 9.23
C PRO A 23 8.12 9.30 9.34
N TRP A 24 7.94 8.31 8.45
CA TRP A 24 8.69 7.06 8.47
C TRP A 24 10.19 7.25 8.19
N LYS A 25 10.55 8.25 7.38
CA LYS A 25 11.94 8.54 6.98
C LYS A 25 12.90 8.80 8.16
N LYS A 26 12.34 9.22 9.30
CA LYS A 26 13.11 9.50 10.53
C LYS A 26 13.05 8.38 11.56
N GLN A 27 12.25 7.34 11.31
CA GLN A 27 11.92 6.30 12.29
C GLN A 27 12.35 4.91 11.82
N ILE A 28 12.56 4.74 10.53
CA ILE A 28 13.05 3.48 9.95
C ILE A 28 14.57 3.32 10.21
N SER A 29 15.05 2.10 10.23
CA SER A 29 16.48 1.78 10.29
C SER A 29 17.27 2.43 9.15
N ASP A 30 18.50 2.87 9.42
CA ASP A 30 19.37 3.60 8.46
C ASP A 30 19.71 2.77 7.19
N ASN A 31 19.55 1.45 7.24
CA ASN A 31 19.78 0.57 6.10
C ASN A 31 18.60 0.55 5.11
N ILE A 32 17.46 1.14 5.46
CA ILE A 32 16.26 1.21 4.59
C ILE A 32 15.94 2.68 4.26
N ARG A 33 15.85 2.97 2.98
CA ARG A 33 15.42 4.29 2.48
C ARG A 33 13.95 4.26 2.10
N ILE A 34 13.12 5.11 2.72
CA ILE A 34 11.71 5.28 2.37
C ILE A 34 11.58 6.12 1.10
N ILE A 35 10.89 5.58 0.10
CA ILE A 35 10.56 6.23 -1.17
C ILE A 35 9.04 6.19 -1.33
N PRO A 36 8.32 7.22 -0.84
CA PRO A 36 6.89 7.31 -1.05
C PRO A 36 6.57 7.57 -2.52
N ILE A 37 5.66 6.81 -3.08
CA ILE A 37 5.17 7.00 -4.45
C ILE A 37 4.01 7.99 -4.44
N GLU A 38 4.06 9.00 -5.30
CA GLU A 38 2.96 9.94 -5.49
C GLU A 38 2.19 9.60 -6.76
N TYR A 39 0.89 9.37 -6.64
CA TYR A 39 0.03 9.12 -7.79
C TYR A 39 -0.32 10.43 -8.52
N SER A 40 -0.49 10.38 -9.85
CA SER A 40 -1.00 11.52 -10.62
C SER A 40 -2.35 11.99 -10.07
N GLY A 41 -2.54 13.29 -9.95
CA GLY A 41 -3.72 13.90 -9.35
C GLY A 41 -3.71 13.95 -7.81
N HIS A 42 -2.61 13.54 -7.15
CA HIS A 42 -2.48 13.55 -5.69
C HIS A 42 -1.29 14.41 -5.22
N GLY A 43 -1.34 14.89 -4.00
CA GLY A 43 -0.25 15.56 -3.30
C GLY A 43 0.50 16.57 -4.16
N ILE A 44 1.80 16.36 -4.37
CA ILE A 44 2.62 17.25 -5.20
C ILE A 44 2.30 17.16 -6.70
N LYS A 45 1.62 16.10 -7.14
CA LYS A 45 1.15 15.89 -8.52
C LYS A 45 -0.32 16.29 -8.69
N ILE A 46 -0.89 17.10 -7.78
CA ILE A 46 -2.32 17.45 -7.74
C ILE A 46 -2.85 18.11 -9.02
N ASN A 47 -1.98 18.76 -9.79
CA ASN A 47 -2.34 19.40 -11.06
C ASN A 47 -2.26 18.44 -12.26
N GLU A 48 -1.80 17.22 -12.07
CA GLU A 48 -1.84 16.19 -13.08
C GLU A 48 -3.24 15.56 -13.16
N PRO A 49 -3.67 15.02 -14.32
CA PRO A 49 -4.92 14.28 -14.41
C PRO A 49 -4.93 13.07 -13.46
N LEU A 50 -6.08 12.81 -12.83
CA LEU A 50 -6.32 11.56 -12.14
C LEU A 50 -6.22 10.39 -13.12
N ILE A 51 -5.65 9.28 -12.68
CA ILE A 51 -5.59 8.03 -13.45
C ILE A 51 -6.59 7.07 -12.83
N ASP A 52 -7.51 6.57 -13.65
CA ASP A 52 -8.53 5.59 -13.28
C ASP A 52 -8.27 4.19 -13.89
N ASP A 53 -7.19 4.06 -14.65
CA ASP A 53 -6.71 2.80 -15.22
C ASP A 53 -5.58 2.24 -14.34
N PRO A 54 -5.78 1.08 -13.65
CA PRO A 54 -4.77 0.50 -12.79
C PRO A 54 -3.53 0.00 -13.55
N ASP A 55 -3.64 -0.35 -14.83
CA ASP A 55 -2.48 -0.75 -15.65
C ASP A 55 -1.62 0.47 -15.98
N LEU A 56 -2.23 1.59 -16.36
CA LEU A 56 -1.50 2.82 -16.62
C LEU A 56 -0.79 3.34 -15.36
N LEU A 57 -1.48 3.32 -14.21
CA LEU A 57 -0.90 3.74 -12.94
C LEU A 57 0.27 2.82 -12.53
N ALA A 58 0.09 1.51 -12.64
CA ALA A 58 1.13 0.53 -12.32
C ALA A 58 2.35 0.68 -13.25
N MET A 59 2.15 0.98 -14.52
CA MET A 59 3.23 1.25 -15.47
C MET A 59 4.04 2.49 -15.03
N GLN A 60 3.38 3.57 -14.61
CA GLN A 60 4.07 4.76 -14.10
C GLN A 60 4.88 4.45 -12.84
N ILE A 61 4.29 3.71 -11.89
CA ILE A 61 4.98 3.28 -10.66
C ILE A 61 6.20 2.41 -11.00
N ALA A 62 6.05 1.44 -11.91
CA ALA A 62 7.13 0.56 -12.32
C ALA A 62 8.28 1.34 -12.98
N ASN A 63 7.98 2.36 -13.78
CA ASN A 63 8.99 3.23 -14.38
C ASN A 63 9.74 4.06 -13.32
N GLU A 64 9.04 4.55 -12.29
CA GLU A 64 9.67 5.27 -11.17
C GLU A 64 10.59 4.34 -10.37
N ILE A 65 10.17 3.09 -10.10
CA ILE A 65 10.99 2.08 -9.42
C ILE A 65 12.26 1.77 -10.22
N GLN A 66 12.16 1.64 -11.54
CA GLN A 66 13.30 1.34 -12.42
C GLN A 66 14.42 2.40 -12.36
N ALA A 67 14.11 3.63 -12.02
CA ALA A 67 15.13 4.67 -11.82
C ALA A 67 16.08 4.39 -10.64
N TYR A 68 15.78 3.37 -9.81
CA TYR A 68 16.56 2.95 -8.64
C TYR A 68 17.15 1.54 -8.81
N SER A 69 17.48 1.13 -10.01
CA SER A 69 17.82 -0.26 -10.41
C SER A 69 19.02 -0.89 -9.68
N ASP A 70 19.88 -0.08 -9.06
CA ASP A 70 21.15 -0.54 -8.47
C ASP A 70 21.05 -0.93 -6.99
N THR A 71 19.85 -0.92 -6.40
CA THR A 71 19.66 -1.17 -4.97
C THR A 71 18.51 -2.14 -4.76
N PRO A 72 18.69 -3.21 -3.96
CA PRO A 72 17.61 -4.09 -3.56
C PRO A 72 16.43 -3.30 -2.98
N PHE A 73 15.20 -3.78 -3.20
CA PHE A 73 14.04 -3.02 -2.79
C PHE A 73 12.93 -3.85 -2.14
N ILE A 74 12.06 -3.13 -1.46
CA ILE A 74 10.86 -3.60 -0.77
C ILE A 74 9.67 -2.88 -1.39
N LEU A 75 8.58 -3.60 -1.63
CA LEU A 75 7.29 -3.01 -1.97
C LEU A 75 6.39 -3.03 -0.74
N PHE A 76 6.01 -1.87 -0.26
CA PHE A 76 4.99 -1.69 0.75
C PHE A 76 3.75 -1.10 0.09
N GLY A 77 2.61 -1.77 0.19
CA GLY A 77 1.33 -1.23 -0.24
C GLY A 77 0.35 -1.18 0.91
N HIS A 78 -0.44 -0.10 1.00
CA HIS A 78 -1.53 -0.01 1.96
C HIS A 78 -2.87 0.09 1.24
N SER A 79 -3.85 -0.75 1.61
CA SER A 79 -5.20 -0.74 1.03
C SER A 79 -5.16 -0.87 -0.50
N VAL A 80 -5.60 0.14 -1.28
CA VAL A 80 -5.50 0.13 -2.75
C VAL A 80 -4.05 -0.03 -3.22
N GLY A 81 -3.09 0.57 -2.52
CA GLY A 81 -1.67 0.41 -2.82
C GLY A 81 -1.21 -1.05 -2.76
N SER A 82 -1.75 -1.85 -1.82
CA SER A 82 -1.50 -3.30 -1.78
C SER A 82 -2.04 -4.01 -3.02
N GLY A 83 -3.21 -3.61 -3.50
CA GLY A 83 -3.80 -4.19 -4.72
C GLY A 83 -2.99 -3.90 -5.98
N LEU A 84 -2.37 -2.72 -6.07
CA LEU A 84 -1.56 -2.30 -7.21
C LEU A 84 -0.23 -3.09 -7.32
N ILE A 85 0.26 -3.70 -6.24
CA ILE A 85 1.57 -4.38 -6.24
C ILE A 85 1.66 -5.39 -7.38
N TRP A 86 0.64 -6.24 -7.59
CA TRP A 86 0.70 -7.27 -8.65
C TRP A 86 0.74 -6.68 -10.05
N LYS A 87 -0.01 -5.60 -10.29
CA LYS A 87 0.09 -4.86 -11.55
C LYS A 87 1.50 -4.30 -11.77
N VAL A 88 2.10 -3.73 -10.72
CA VAL A 88 3.49 -3.24 -10.76
C VAL A 88 4.45 -4.38 -11.05
N LEU A 89 4.31 -5.54 -10.40
CA LEU A 89 5.14 -6.73 -10.64
C LEU A 89 5.04 -7.22 -12.09
N ASN A 90 3.87 -7.19 -12.71
CA ASN A 90 3.69 -7.56 -14.11
C ASN A 90 4.52 -6.67 -15.05
N TYR A 91 4.62 -5.36 -14.76
CA TYR A 91 5.46 -4.43 -15.52
C TYR A 91 6.97 -4.55 -15.23
N LEU A 92 7.35 -5.04 -14.05
CA LEU A 92 8.74 -5.27 -13.67
C LEU A 92 9.23 -6.65 -14.15
N ASN A 93 8.34 -7.60 -14.42
CA ASN A 93 8.68 -8.96 -14.80
C ASN A 93 9.56 -8.99 -16.06
N GLY A 94 10.59 -9.84 -16.02
CA GLY A 94 11.59 -9.97 -17.11
C GLY A 94 12.57 -8.79 -17.23
N LYS A 95 12.53 -7.82 -16.32
CA LYS A 95 13.51 -6.73 -16.23
C LYS A 95 14.52 -7.04 -15.12
N THR A 96 15.77 -6.61 -15.31
CA THR A 96 16.85 -6.83 -14.32
C THR A 96 16.49 -6.40 -12.91
N ILE A 97 15.65 -5.36 -12.78
CA ILE A 97 15.24 -4.86 -11.46
C ILE A 97 14.30 -5.83 -10.72
N SER A 98 13.59 -6.73 -11.41
CA SER A 98 12.72 -7.70 -10.74
C SER A 98 13.50 -8.59 -9.77
N ASP A 99 14.76 -8.90 -10.12
CA ASP A 99 15.65 -9.71 -9.30
C ASP A 99 16.15 -8.98 -8.03
N GLN A 100 15.87 -7.69 -7.91
CA GLN A 100 16.23 -6.88 -6.73
C GLN A 100 15.11 -6.80 -5.70
N LEU A 101 13.90 -7.28 -5.99
CA LEU A 101 12.80 -7.29 -5.03
C LEU A 101 13.07 -8.34 -3.93
N ARG A 102 13.07 -7.91 -2.66
CA ARG A 102 13.41 -8.73 -1.50
C ARG A 102 12.24 -9.01 -0.58
N LEU A 103 11.24 -8.15 -0.56
CA LEU A 103 10.09 -8.29 0.35
C LEU A 103 8.89 -7.56 -0.22
N ILE A 104 7.73 -8.17 -0.08
CA ILE A 104 6.42 -7.54 -0.30
C ILE A 104 5.72 -7.43 1.05
N VAL A 105 5.27 -6.23 1.39
CA VAL A 105 4.46 -5.95 2.57
C VAL A 105 3.05 -5.56 2.13
N ILE A 106 2.08 -6.40 2.44
CA ILE A 106 0.66 -6.17 2.20
C ILE A 106 0.06 -5.57 3.47
N SER A 107 -0.45 -4.35 3.40
CA SER A 107 -1.01 -3.66 4.55
C SER A 107 -2.49 -3.36 4.36
N SER A 108 -3.33 -3.77 5.32
CA SER A 108 -4.77 -3.51 5.40
C SER A 108 -5.53 -3.77 4.10
N ARG A 109 -5.21 -4.87 3.42
CA ARG A 109 -5.99 -5.36 2.27
C ARG A 109 -6.25 -6.85 2.41
N PRO A 110 -7.50 -7.25 2.63
CA PRO A 110 -7.90 -8.65 2.60
C PRO A 110 -7.53 -9.31 1.27
N GLU A 111 -7.23 -10.60 1.33
CA GLU A 111 -6.97 -11.36 0.12
C GLU A 111 -8.23 -11.41 -0.78
N HIS A 112 -8.03 -11.48 -2.09
CA HIS A 112 -9.03 -11.32 -3.15
C HIS A 112 -10.33 -12.08 -2.92
N ARG A 113 -10.29 -13.36 -2.51
CA ARG A 113 -11.47 -14.19 -2.27
C ARG A 113 -12.45 -13.63 -1.24
N TYR A 114 -11.96 -12.76 -0.35
CA TYR A 114 -12.78 -12.14 0.69
C TYR A 114 -13.41 -10.83 0.26
N ILE A 115 -12.90 -10.19 -0.80
CA ILE A 115 -13.37 -8.89 -1.26
C ILE A 115 -13.96 -8.90 -2.67
N GLN A 116 -13.72 -9.93 -3.49
CA GLN A 116 -14.19 -10.01 -4.88
C GLN A 116 -15.72 -9.93 -5.05
N HIS A 117 -16.48 -10.22 -3.98
CA HIS A 117 -17.95 -10.16 -3.99
C HIS A 117 -18.49 -8.91 -3.27
N MET A 118 -17.61 -8.01 -2.84
CA MET A 118 -18.04 -6.76 -2.23
C MET A 118 -18.68 -5.84 -3.28
N ARG A 119 -19.59 -4.99 -2.80
CA ARG A 119 -20.17 -3.94 -3.66
C ARG A 119 -19.07 -2.96 -4.08
N TYR A 120 -19.10 -2.56 -5.35
CA TYR A 120 -18.21 -1.54 -5.87
C TYR A 120 -18.38 -0.21 -5.11
N LYS A 121 -17.27 0.27 -4.56
CA LYS A 121 -17.28 1.48 -3.72
C LYS A 121 -17.43 2.76 -4.57
N HIS A 122 -16.94 2.76 -5.82
CA HIS A 122 -17.07 3.92 -6.71
C HIS A 122 -18.52 4.22 -7.13
N GLU A 123 -19.42 3.21 -7.08
CA GLU A 123 -20.85 3.35 -7.39
C GLU A 123 -21.67 3.93 -6.21
N LEU A 124 -21.05 4.13 -5.05
CA LEU A 124 -21.74 4.70 -3.89
C LEU A 124 -22.07 6.18 -4.13
N THR A 125 -23.19 6.64 -3.54
CA THR A 125 -23.48 8.09 -3.48
C THR A 125 -22.44 8.80 -2.63
N ASP A 126 -22.33 10.12 -2.76
CA ASP A 126 -21.36 10.91 -1.99
C ASP A 126 -21.56 10.75 -0.47
N GLU A 127 -22.81 10.70 -0.02
CA GLU A 127 -23.12 10.47 1.40
C GLU A 127 -22.59 9.12 1.89
N LYS A 128 -22.73 8.07 1.08
CA LYS A 128 -22.24 6.73 1.42
C LYS A 128 -20.72 6.63 1.34
N ILE A 129 -20.06 7.36 0.43
CA ILE A 129 -18.59 7.47 0.42
C ILE A 129 -18.13 8.16 1.71
N ILE A 130 -18.80 9.24 2.14
CA ILE A 130 -18.49 9.92 3.39
C ILE A 130 -18.67 8.97 4.58
N ASP A 131 -19.73 8.15 4.60
CA ASP A 131 -19.93 7.16 5.66
C ASP A 131 -18.82 6.10 5.66
N GLU A 132 -18.36 5.62 4.50
CA GLU A 132 -17.20 4.73 4.38
C GLU A 132 -15.93 5.38 4.93
N LEU A 133 -15.67 6.65 4.60
CA LEU A 133 -14.49 7.37 5.09
C LEU A 133 -14.52 7.56 6.62
N LYS A 134 -15.69 7.83 7.18
CA LYS A 134 -15.87 7.92 8.63
C LYS A 134 -15.62 6.58 9.33
N ARG A 135 -15.96 5.45 8.69
CA ARG A 135 -15.67 4.11 9.21
C ARG A 135 -14.19 3.88 9.49
N TYR A 136 -13.31 4.51 8.70
CA TYR A 136 -11.86 4.41 8.85
C TYR A 136 -11.27 5.38 9.88
N ASN A 137 -12.07 6.22 10.53
CA ASN A 137 -11.69 7.20 11.57
C ASN A 137 -10.56 8.18 11.19
N ASN A 138 -10.28 8.35 9.91
CA ASN A 138 -9.13 9.15 9.46
C ASN A 138 -9.49 10.28 8.47
N PHE A 139 -10.75 10.60 8.31
CA PHE A 139 -11.14 11.69 7.42
C PHE A 139 -11.27 13.02 8.21
N PRO A 140 -10.49 14.08 7.82
CA PRO A 140 -10.46 15.33 8.58
C PRO A 140 -11.81 16.03 8.63
N ASN A 141 -12.25 16.43 9.83
CA ASN A 141 -13.50 17.18 10.02
C ASN A 141 -13.48 18.53 9.28
N GLU A 142 -12.31 19.13 9.11
CA GLU A 142 -12.11 20.38 8.37
C GLU A 142 -12.57 20.23 6.91
N ILE A 143 -12.31 19.08 6.30
CA ILE A 143 -12.75 18.78 4.93
C ILE A 143 -14.26 18.54 4.92
N LEU A 144 -14.79 17.79 5.88
CA LEU A 144 -16.25 17.53 5.97
C LEU A 144 -17.07 18.81 6.11
N ASN A 145 -16.53 19.83 6.78
CA ASN A 145 -17.19 21.09 7.05
C ASN A 145 -16.95 22.18 5.96
N ASN A 146 -16.18 21.85 4.90
CA ASN A 146 -15.90 22.75 3.79
C ASN A 146 -16.39 22.10 2.48
N GLN A 147 -17.50 22.64 1.93
CA GLN A 147 -18.15 22.05 0.75
C GLN A 147 -17.25 21.97 -0.49
N ASP A 148 -16.44 23.00 -0.74
CA ASP A 148 -15.54 23.02 -1.90
C ASP A 148 -14.41 21.99 -1.75
N ALA A 149 -13.81 21.93 -0.56
CA ALA A 149 -12.80 20.93 -0.24
C ALA A 149 -13.39 19.51 -0.30
N LEU A 150 -14.55 19.29 0.24
CA LEU A 150 -15.26 18.00 0.21
C LEU A 150 -15.51 17.54 -1.24
N THR A 151 -16.08 18.42 -2.07
CA THR A 151 -16.35 18.12 -3.49
C THR A 151 -15.06 17.73 -4.22
N PHE A 152 -13.97 18.46 -3.96
CA PHE A 152 -12.67 18.17 -4.56
C PHE A 152 -12.13 16.80 -4.10
N PHE A 153 -12.15 16.51 -2.80
CA PHE A 153 -11.67 15.23 -2.27
C PHE A 153 -12.52 14.05 -2.68
N LEU A 154 -13.84 14.18 -2.74
CA LEU A 154 -14.73 13.12 -3.19
C LEU A 154 -14.43 12.68 -4.62
N LYS A 155 -14.03 13.61 -5.51
CA LYS A 155 -13.59 13.28 -6.86
C LYS A 155 -12.36 12.37 -6.85
N ILE A 156 -11.35 12.68 -6.03
CA ILE A 156 -10.12 11.88 -5.90
C ILE A 156 -10.46 10.50 -5.33
N ILE A 157 -11.21 10.46 -4.23
CA ILE A 157 -11.57 9.21 -3.54
C ILE A 157 -12.39 8.29 -4.45
N ARG A 158 -13.34 8.84 -5.23
CA ARG A 158 -14.13 8.06 -6.17
C ARG A 158 -13.28 7.44 -7.27
N ASN A 159 -12.30 8.19 -7.79
CA ASN A 159 -11.32 7.68 -8.73
C ASN A 159 -10.53 6.51 -8.13
N ASP A 160 -10.04 6.65 -6.91
CA ASP A 160 -9.24 5.62 -6.25
C ASP A 160 -10.07 4.40 -5.84
N PHE A 161 -11.35 4.61 -5.48
CA PHE A 161 -12.28 3.50 -5.29
C PHE A 161 -12.54 2.77 -6.59
N TYR A 162 -12.63 3.47 -7.72
CA TYR A 162 -12.75 2.84 -9.03
C TYR A 162 -11.50 2.01 -9.37
N LEU A 163 -10.28 2.54 -9.13
CA LEU A 163 -9.06 1.75 -9.22
C LEU A 163 -9.11 0.50 -8.33
N SER A 164 -9.50 0.67 -7.06
CA SER A 164 -9.59 -0.46 -6.12
C SER A 164 -10.59 -1.53 -6.57
N ASP A 165 -11.73 -1.12 -7.12
CA ASP A 165 -12.78 -2.03 -7.58
C ASP A 165 -12.35 -2.81 -8.83
N GLN A 166 -11.59 -2.19 -9.74
CA GLN A 166 -11.00 -2.89 -10.88
C GLN A 166 -9.98 -3.95 -10.44
N LEU A 167 -9.24 -3.69 -9.35
CA LEU A 167 -8.28 -4.64 -8.79
C LEU A 167 -8.94 -5.83 -8.08
N LEU A 168 -10.27 -5.85 -7.88
CA LEU A 168 -10.98 -7.01 -7.31
C LEU A 168 -10.98 -8.23 -8.23
N SER A 169 -10.80 -8.04 -9.53
CA SER A 169 -10.73 -9.11 -10.54
C SER A 169 -9.30 -9.46 -10.97
N GLU A 170 -8.30 -8.89 -10.31
CA GLU A 170 -6.90 -9.11 -10.68
C GLU A 170 -6.49 -10.57 -10.50
N ASN A 171 -5.81 -11.12 -11.50
CA ASN A 171 -5.21 -12.44 -11.41
C ASN A 171 -3.84 -12.35 -10.73
N ILE A 172 -3.77 -12.78 -9.48
CA ILE A 172 -2.58 -12.72 -8.65
C ILE A 172 -1.74 -13.97 -8.88
N HIS A 173 -0.61 -13.83 -9.53
CA HIS A 173 0.34 -14.92 -9.73
C HIS A 173 1.12 -15.20 -8.44
N LYS A 174 1.48 -16.48 -8.27
CA LYS A 174 2.37 -16.87 -7.17
C LYS A 174 3.79 -16.39 -7.44
N THR A 175 4.48 -15.92 -6.40
CA THR A 175 5.85 -15.41 -6.47
C THR A 175 6.76 -16.18 -5.50
N GLU A 176 8.06 -16.18 -5.76
CA GLU A 176 9.08 -16.66 -4.81
C GLU A 176 9.48 -15.56 -3.81
N VAL A 177 9.10 -14.30 -4.07
CA VAL A 177 9.42 -13.19 -3.18
C VAL A 177 8.69 -13.38 -1.84
N PRO A 178 9.39 -13.22 -0.70
CA PRO A 178 8.76 -13.26 0.62
C PRO A 178 7.64 -12.24 0.75
N ILE A 179 6.52 -12.66 1.34
CA ILE A 179 5.37 -11.80 1.65
C ILE A 179 5.10 -11.82 3.15
N VAL A 180 4.90 -10.64 3.72
CA VAL A 180 4.33 -10.44 5.06
C VAL A 180 3.06 -9.59 4.93
N ALA A 181 2.05 -9.88 5.76
CA ALA A 181 0.83 -9.09 5.79
C ALA A 181 0.67 -8.37 7.14
N PHE A 182 0.28 -7.09 7.10
CA PHE A 182 0.09 -6.24 8.28
C PHE A 182 -1.33 -5.69 8.32
N TYR A 183 -1.91 -5.56 9.50
CA TYR A 183 -3.25 -4.98 9.65
C TYR A 183 -3.49 -4.45 11.06
N GLY A 184 -4.44 -3.52 11.17
CA GLY A 184 -4.91 -3.02 12.45
C GLY A 184 -5.96 -3.94 13.06
N LYS A 185 -5.90 -4.17 14.37
CA LYS A 185 -6.82 -5.02 15.14
C LYS A 185 -8.28 -4.55 15.06
N GLN A 186 -8.50 -3.25 14.93
CA GLN A 186 -9.81 -2.63 14.81
C GLN A 186 -10.15 -2.26 13.35
N ASP A 187 -9.39 -2.77 12.36
CA ASP A 187 -9.67 -2.51 10.95
C ASP A 187 -11.04 -3.09 10.55
N PRO A 188 -12.02 -2.23 10.19
CA PRO A 188 -13.37 -2.68 9.87
C PRO A 188 -13.45 -3.57 8.62
N ASP A 189 -12.43 -3.53 7.75
CA ASP A 189 -12.37 -4.37 6.56
C ASP A 189 -11.70 -5.74 6.84
N ILE A 190 -11.10 -5.91 8.04
CA ILE A 190 -10.38 -7.14 8.42
C ILE A 190 -10.91 -7.68 9.77
N PRO A 191 -12.17 -8.08 9.84
CA PRO A 191 -12.75 -8.63 11.06
C PRO A 191 -12.16 -10.00 11.46
N ASN A 192 -11.37 -10.61 10.58
CA ASN A 192 -10.80 -11.93 10.82
C ASN A 192 -9.41 -12.05 10.21
N LYS A 193 -8.43 -12.41 11.04
CA LYS A 193 -7.04 -12.65 10.65
C LYS A 193 -6.87 -13.56 9.41
N ARG A 194 -7.77 -14.55 9.23
CA ARG A 194 -7.73 -15.45 8.06
C ARG A 194 -7.78 -14.73 6.73
N MET A 195 -8.37 -13.51 6.69
CA MET A 195 -8.44 -12.70 5.49
C MET A 195 -7.06 -12.19 5.07
N MET A 196 -6.17 -11.99 6.04
CA MET A 196 -4.78 -11.62 5.80
C MET A 196 -3.87 -12.85 5.65
N ASP A 197 -4.08 -13.91 6.42
CA ASP A 197 -3.30 -15.15 6.29
C ASP A 197 -3.49 -15.81 4.91
N ALA A 198 -4.62 -15.55 4.24
CA ALA A 198 -4.89 -16.10 2.92
C ALA A 198 -3.91 -15.63 1.83
N TRP A 199 -3.17 -14.55 2.04
CA TRP A 199 -2.10 -14.11 1.15
C TRP A 199 -0.97 -15.14 1.01
N GLN A 200 -0.86 -16.11 1.92
CA GLN A 200 0.09 -17.22 1.85
C GLN A 200 0.02 -18.01 0.53
N GLN A 201 -1.14 -18.07 -0.12
CA GLN A 201 -1.29 -18.80 -1.39
C GLN A 201 -0.56 -18.14 -2.56
N HIS A 202 -0.20 -16.86 -2.44
CA HIS A 202 0.42 -16.07 -3.48
C HIS A 202 1.95 -15.97 -3.35
N THR A 203 2.57 -16.73 -2.44
CA THR A 203 4.02 -16.82 -2.32
C THR A 203 4.49 -18.21 -1.94
N GLU A 204 5.72 -18.55 -2.31
CA GLU A 204 6.43 -19.72 -1.76
C GLU A 204 7.00 -19.43 -0.37
N ASN A 205 7.24 -18.16 -0.04
CA ASN A 205 7.93 -17.70 1.16
C ASN A 205 7.01 -16.82 2.02
N TRP A 206 6.02 -17.43 2.66
CA TRP A 206 5.08 -16.75 3.54
C TRP A 206 5.70 -16.46 4.91
N LEU A 207 5.73 -15.20 5.32
CA LEU A 207 6.30 -14.75 6.60
C LEU A 207 5.25 -14.51 7.69
N GLY A 208 3.98 -14.78 7.38
CA GLY A 208 2.88 -14.61 8.34
C GLY A 208 2.14 -13.30 8.20
N SER A 209 1.07 -13.15 9.02
CA SER A 209 0.39 -11.87 9.21
C SER A 209 0.57 -11.36 10.63
N ILE A 210 0.84 -10.05 10.76
CA ILE A 210 1.11 -9.37 12.03
C ILE A 210 0.00 -8.35 12.29
N GLU A 211 -0.62 -8.48 13.45
CA GLU A 211 -1.66 -7.58 13.95
C GLU A 211 -1.03 -6.45 14.77
N PHE A 212 -1.47 -5.23 14.54
CA PHE A 212 -1.07 -4.04 15.28
C PHE A 212 -2.29 -3.39 15.97
N GLU A 213 -2.07 -2.70 17.08
CA GLU A 213 -3.12 -1.89 17.69
C GLU A 213 -3.48 -0.72 16.77
N GLY A 214 -4.78 -0.50 16.58
CA GLY A 214 -5.34 0.56 15.72
C GLY A 214 -6.33 0.02 14.69
N ASP A 215 -6.86 0.94 13.90
CA ASP A 215 -7.84 0.71 12.84
C ASP A 215 -7.17 0.50 11.46
N HIS A 216 -7.90 0.82 10.38
CA HIS A 216 -7.39 0.72 9.01
C HIS A 216 -6.07 1.47 8.81
N PHE A 217 -5.91 2.64 9.46
CA PHE A 217 -4.72 3.48 9.40
C PHE A 217 -3.83 3.33 10.64
N TYR A 218 -3.71 2.13 11.20
CA TYR A 218 -2.97 1.81 12.42
C TYR A 218 -1.58 2.46 12.51
N PHE A 219 -0.88 2.63 11.40
CA PHE A 219 0.45 3.23 11.34
C PHE A 219 0.46 4.77 11.47
N LEU A 220 -0.68 5.43 11.53
CA LEU A 220 -0.74 6.87 11.85
C LEU A 220 -0.44 7.11 13.32
N ASN A 221 -0.76 6.16 14.20
CA ASN A 221 -0.32 6.21 15.59
C ASN A 221 1.22 6.07 15.66
N PRO A 222 1.95 7.01 16.30
CA PRO A 222 3.41 7.01 16.35
C PRO A 222 4.02 5.75 16.96
N GLU A 223 3.43 5.21 18.05
CA GLU A 223 3.95 4.03 18.75
C GLU A 223 3.75 2.77 17.90
N THR A 224 2.57 2.62 17.31
CA THR A 224 2.26 1.49 16.41
C THR A 224 3.14 1.53 15.16
N ARG A 225 3.35 2.73 14.61
CA ARG A 225 4.23 2.93 13.45
C ARG A 225 5.66 2.51 13.74
N ILE A 226 6.24 2.89 14.87
CA ILE A 226 7.59 2.48 15.25
C ILE A 226 7.69 0.96 15.31
N LYS A 227 6.77 0.29 15.99
CA LYS A 227 6.74 -1.18 16.07
C LYS A 227 6.62 -1.84 14.70
N MET A 228 5.79 -1.28 13.81
CA MET A 228 5.64 -1.78 12.45
C MET A 228 6.96 -1.66 11.67
N LEU A 229 7.63 -0.50 11.74
CA LEU A 229 8.90 -0.27 11.05
C LEU A 229 10.03 -1.14 11.60
N GLU A 230 10.07 -1.38 12.92
CA GLU A 230 11.00 -2.31 13.56
C GLU A 230 10.79 -3.75 13.06
N ASN A 231 9.53 -4.18 12.88
CA ASN A 231 9.23 -5.49 12.30
C ASN A 231 9.74 -5.60 10.85
N ILE A 232 9.54 -4.56 10.02
CA ILE A 232 10.08 -4.57 8.66
C ILE A 232 11.60 -4.68 8.68
N ALA A 233 12.29 -3.89 9.51
CA ALA A 233 13.74 -3.90 9.62
C ALA A 233 14.26 -5.30 10.06
N ALA A 234 13.66 -5.92 11.06
CA ALA A 234 14.03 -7.25 11.53
C ALA A 234 13.82 -8.34 10.46
N ILE A 235 12.72 -8.27 9.71
CA ILE A 235 12.47 -9.19 8.60
C ILE A 235 13.57 -9.04 7.53
N VAL A 236 13.90 -7.82 7.14
CA VAL A 236 14.93 -7.55 6.13
C VAL A 236 16.30 -8.05 6.58
N GLU A 237 16.68 -7.84 7.82
CA GLU A 237 17.92 -8.37 8.41
C GLU A 237 17.97 -9.89 8.32
N THR A 238 16.88 -10.57 8.67
CA THR A 238 16.80 -12.04 8.61
C THR A 238 16.93 -12.55 7.17
N LEU A 239 16.32 -11.87 6.20
CA LEU A 239 16.41 -12.24 4.79
C LEU A 239 17.83 -12.03 4.23
N THR A 240 18.59 -11.06 4.73
CA THR A 240 19.95 -10.79 4.29
C THR A 240 20.93 -11.90 4.73
N VAL A 241 20.80 -12.37 5.98
CA VAL A 241 21.67 -13.43 6.52
C VAL A 241 21.51 -14.77 5.80
N ASN A 242 20.35 -15.04 5.20
CA ASN A 242 20.11 -16.30 4.47
C ASN A 242 20.62 -16.30 3.02
N ILE A 243 21.19 -15.20 2.54
CA ILE A 243 21.71 -15.06 1.16
C ILE A 243 23.26 -15.20 1.13
N GLU A 244 23.92 -15.05 2.28
CA GLU A 244 25.36 -15.28 2.47
C GLU A 244 25.66 -16.76 2.79
#